data_c4a0475a6a89189e7932991fdd3ceda0
#
_entry.id   c4a0475a6a89189e7932991fdd3ceda0
#
_cell.length_a   1.000
_cell.length_b   1.000
_cell.length_c   1.000
_cell.angle_alpha   90.00
_cell.angle_beta   90.00
_cell.angle_gamma   90.00
#
_symmetry.space_group_name_H-M   'P 1'
#
loop_
_entity.id
_entity.type
_entity.pdbx_description
1 polymer ?
#
loop_
_entity_poly.entity_id
_entity_poly.type
_entity_poly.pdbx_seq_one_letter_code
_entity_poly.pdbx_strand_id
1 'polypeptide(L)'
;MIIIGVLFIIKGAFNILKGLNYFIFKDNFKMIPMELTSVYKSHVSVHEITYIYCYQSIHQGTNVKYKTKVHDYKKEVGEIDFFYYDEKLHIVYEDEEDVISKTVLGISLLLIGLGIIYKCLKLFI
;
A
#
# COMPACT_ATOMS: atom_id res chain seq x y z
N MET A 1 3.44 16.23 -19.22
CA MET A 1 3.23 16.85 -17.88
C MET A 1 1.82 16.65 -17.34
N ILE A 2 0.78 16.95 -18.12
CA ILE A 2 -0.62 16.73 -17.67
C ILE A 2 -0.87 15.26 -17.31
N ILE A 3 -0.37 14.33 -18.12
CA ILE A 3 -0.53 12.88 -17.87
C ILE A 3 0.08 12.49 -16.53
N ILE A 4 1.27 12.99 -16.20
CA ILE A 4 1.93 12.72 -14.92
C ILE A 4 1.10 13.27 -13.76
N GLY A 5 0.57 14.49 -13.89
CA GLY A 5 -0.31 15.09 -12.89
C GLY A 5 -1.56 14.27 -12.66
N VAL A 6 -2.20 13.78 -13.73
CA VAL A 6 -3.40 12.91 -13.63
C VAL A 6 -3.07 11.59 -12.94
N LEU A 7 -1.92 10.97 -13.26
CA LEU A 7 -1.49 9.73 -12.61
C LEU A 7 -1.27 9.92 -11.12
N PHE A 8 -0.67 11.04 -10.71
CA PHE A 8 -0.48 11.35 -9.30
C PHE A 8 -1.80 11.55 -8.57
N ILE A 9 -2.77 12.22 -9.21
CA ILE A 9 -4.11 12.42 -8.64
C ILE A 9 -4.81 11.08 -8.45
N ILE A 10 -4.77 10.19 -9.43
CA ILE A 10 -5.40 8.88 -9.36
C ILE A 10 -4.80 8.05 -8.23
N LYS A 11 -3.48 7.96 -8.17
CA LYS A 11 -2.80 7.19 -7.12
C LYS A 11 -3.04 7.79 -5.73
N GLY A 12 -3.00 9.11 -5.62
CA GLY A 12 -3.29 9.80 -4.37
C GLY A 12 -4.71 9.55 -3.90
N ALA A 13 -5.69 9.64 -4.80
CA ALA A 13 -7.08 9.35 -4.48
C ALA A 13 -7.28 7.91 -4.01
N PHE A 14 -6.65 6.94 -4.67
CA PHE A 14 -6.70 5.54 -4.25
C PHE A 14 -6.18 5.34 -2.83
N ASN A 15 -5.03 5.93 -2.51
CA ASN A 15 -4.45 5.80 -1.18
C ASN A 15 -5.34 6.45 -0.11
N ILE A 16 -5.93 7.60 -0.41
CA ILE A 16 -6.84 8.28 0.50
C ILE A 16 -8.10 7.43 0.73
N LEU A 17 -8.69 6.88 -0.33
CA LEU A 17 -9.89 6.05 -0.22
C LEU A 17 -9.62 4.78 0.61
N LYS A 18 -8.47 4.14 0.42
CA LYS A 18 -8.09 2.98 1.24
C LYS A 18 -7.94 3.36 2.70
N GLY A 19 -7.31 4.50 3.00
CA GLY A 19 -7.16 4.99 4.35
C GLY A 19 -8.49 5.28 5.01
N LEU A 20 -9.40 5.96 4.31
CA LEU A 20 -10.74 6.24 4.80
C LEU A 20 -11.53 4.96 5.05
N ASN A 21 -11.45 3.99 4.15
CA ASN A 21 -12.10 2.69 4.33
C ASN A 21 -11.61 2.00 5.60
N TYR A 22 -10.31 2.01 5.84
CA TYR A 22 -9.74 1.44 7.06
C TYR A 22 -10.29 2.12 8.32
N PHE A 23 -10.24 3.46 8.40
CA PHE A 23 -10.64 4.18 9.60
C PHE A 23 -12.15 4.11 9.86
N ILE A 24 -12.97 4.04 8.82
CA ILE A 24 -14.43 3.96 8.97
C ILE A 24 -14.88 2.54 9.32
N PHE A 25 -14.30 1.53 8.69
CA PHE A 25 -14.79 0.15 8.76
C PHE A 25 -13.86 -0.82 9.50
N LYS A 26 -12.80 -0.34 10.14
CA LYS A 26 -11.79 -1.21 10.78
C LYS A 26 -12.37 -2.20 11.79
N ASP A 27 -13.46 -1.83 12.46
CA ASP A 27 -14.10 -2.71 13.44
C ASP A 27 -14.79 -3.93 12.80
N ASN A 28 -15.07 -3.85 11.49
CA ASN A 28 -15.67 -4.93 10.72
C ASN A 28 -14.64 -5.79 10.00
N PHE A 29 -13.35 -5.44 10.07
CA PHE A 29 -12.30 -6.21 9.44
C PHE A 29 -11.96 -7.43 10.27
N LYS A 30 -11.62 -8.53 9.59
CA LYS A 30 -11.13 -9.73 10.23
C LYS A 30 -9.62 -9.66 10.39
N MET A 31 -9.15 -10.09 11.55
CA MET A 31 -7.73 -10.28 11.76
C MET A 31 -7.37 -11.70 11.32
N ILE A 32 -6.55 -11.82 10.29
CA ILE A 32 -6.19 -13.14 9.74
C ILE A 32 -4.69 -13.41 9.97
N PRO A 33 -4.33 -14.65 10.32
CA PRO A 33 -2.93 -15.04 10.39
C PRO A 33 -2.39 -15.29 8.98
N MET A 34 -1.22 -14.72 8.68
CA MET A 34 -0.55 -14.90 7.40
C MET A 34 0.88 -15.36 7.62
N GLU A 35 1.31 -16.32 6.84
CA GLU A 35 2.66 -16.88 6.89
C GLU A 35 3.54 -16.23 5.82
N LEU A 36 4.75 -15.85 6.20
CA LEU A 36 5.76 -15.40 5.26
C LEU A 36 6.26 -16.60 4.45
N THR A 37 5.85 -16.69 3.19
CA THR A 37 6.17 -17.84 2.34
C THR A 37 7.47 -17.68 1.58
N SER A 38 7.82 -16.44 1.21
CA SER A 38 9.05 -16.17 0.46
C SER A 38 9.49 -14.73 0.64
N VAL A 39 10.78 -14.50 0.42
CA VAL A 39 11.39 -13.17 0.46
C VAL A 39 12.24 -13.03 -0.81
N TYR A 40 11.98 -11.97 -1.56
CA TYR A 40 12.73 -11.66 -2.77
C TYR A 40 13.56 -10.40 -2.56
N LYS A 41 14.77 -10.42 -3.07
CA LYS A 41 15.65 -9.26 -3.08
C LYS A 41 15.39 -8.48 -4.36
N SER A 42 15.08 -7.19 -4.22
CA SER A 42 14.84 -6.30 -5.35
C SER A 42 15.85 -5.17 -5.36
N HIS A 43 16.47 -4.92 -6.50
CA HIS A 43 17.40 -3.81 -6.69
C HIS A 43 16.66 -2.66 -7.38
N VAL A 44 16.40 -1.58 -6.62
CA VAL A 44 15.78 -0.37 -7.18
C VAL A 44 16.84 0.50 -7.84
N SER A 45 18.06 0.53 -7.25
CA SER A 45 19.22 1.20 -7.82
C SER A 45 20.49 0.49 -7.36
N VAL A 46 21.67 0.93 -7.84
CA VAL A 46 22.95 0.35 -7.44
C VAL A 46 23.18 0.45 -5.93
N HIS A 47 22.58 1.46 -5.29
CA HIS A 47 22.77 1.73 -3.86
C HIS A 47 21.56 1.38 -2.99
N GLU A 48 20.39 1.08 -3.59
CA GLU A 48 19.20 0.73 -2.85
C GLU A 48 18.80 -0.72 -3.09
N ILE A 49 18.81 -1.49 -2.02
CA ILE A 49 18.35 -2.87 -2.00
C ILE A 49 17.09 -2.90 -1.14
N THR A 50 16.01 -3.39 -1.72
CA THR A 50 14.75 -3.62 -0.98
C THR A 50 14.42 -5.10 -1.02
N TYR A 51 13.65 -5.54 -0.04
CA TYR A 51 13.17 -6.91 0.04
C TYR A 51 11.66 -6.91 -0.12
N ILE A 52 11.15 -7.89 -0.84
CA ILE A 52 9.70 -8.08 -1.02
C ILE A 52 9.30 -9.29 -0.18
N TYR A 53 8.49 -9.05 0.84
CA TYR A 53 7.89 -10.10 1.66
C TYR A 53 6.60 -10.57 1.02
N CYS A 54 6.48 -11.88 0.79
CA CYS A 54 5.28 -12.49 0.25
C CYS A 54 4.60 -13.30 1.34
N TYR A 55 3.37 -12.91 1.67
CA TYR A 55 2.55 -13.56 2.70
C TYR A 55 1.38 -14.30 2.06
N GLN A 56 0.99 -15.39 2.70
CA GLN A 56 -0.19 -16.15 2.33
C GLN A 56 -0.98 -16.50 3.58
N SER A 57 -2.31 -16.41 3.49
CA SER A 57 -3.16 -16.79 4.60
C SER A 57 -3.07 -18.30 4.88
N ILE A 58 -3.07 -18.66 6.17
CA ILE A 58 -3.05 -20.05 6.59
C ILE A 58 -4.46 -20.57 6.98
N HIS A 59 -5.46 -19.69 6.91
CA HIS A 59 -6.82 -20.04 7.26
C HIS A 59 -7.47 -20.86 6.14
N GLN A 60 -8.05 -22.00 6.48
CA GLN A 60 -8.74 -22.85 5.51
C GLN A 60 -9.91 -22.10 4.88
N GLY A 61 -10.02 -22.16 3.55
CA GLY A 61 -11.08 -21.49 2.81
C GLY A 61 -10.82 -20.04 2.45
N THR A 62 -9.72 -19.45 2.95
CA THR A 62 -9.34 -18.08 2.62
C THR A 62 -8.02 -18.11 1.86
N ASN A 63 -8.03 -17.73 0.58
CA ASN A 63 -6.83 -17.69 -0.24
C ASN A 63 -6.42 -16.24 -0.46
N VAL A 64 -5.84 -15.64 0.58
CA VAL A 64 -5.38 -14.24 0.56
C VAL A 64 -3.87 -14.22 0.44
N LYS A 65 -3.37 -13.44 -0.50
CA LYS A 65 -1.94 -13.21 -0.71
C LYS A 65 -1.65 -11.72 -0.56
N TYR A 66 -0.52 -11.40 0.05
CA TYR A 66 -0.11 -10.03 0.28
C TYR A 66 1.38 -9.88 0.07
N LYS A 67 1.78 -8.80 -0.60
CA LYS A 67 3.18 -8.46 -0.83
C LYS A 67 3.48 -7.07 -0.28
N THR A 68 4.60 -6.93 0.40
CA THR A 68 5.04 -5.64 0.91
C THR A 68 6.54 -5.47 0.71
N LYS A 69 6.97 -4.22 0.49
CA LYS A 69 8.38 -3.87 0.35
C LYS A 69 8.93 -3.39 1.69
N VAL A 70 10.11 -3.89 2.03
CA VAL A 70 10.81 -3.46 3.24
C VAL A 70 12.27 -3.16 2.89
N HIS A 71 12.89 -2.25 3.64
CA HIS A 71 14.30 -1.91 3.43
C HIS A 71 15.25 -2.84 4.16
N ASP A 72 14.78 -3.45 5.25
CA ASP A 72 15.60 -4.33 6.09
C ASP A 72 15.03 -5.73 6.12
N TYR A 73 15.91 -6.73 5.95
CA TYR A 73 15.54 -8.14 6.09
C TYR A 73 15.56 -8.51 7.57
N LYS A 74 14.39 -8.51 8.23
CA LYS A 74 14.26 -8.80 9.66
C LYS A 74 13.45 -10.04 9.97
N LYS A 75 12.69 -10.55 9.01
CA LYS A 75 11.80 -11.70 9.23
C LYS A 75 12.27 -12.91 8.46
N GLU A 76 12.08 -14.10 9.05
CA GLU A 76 12.42 -15.37 8.43
C GLU A 76 11.19 -16.00 7.79
N VAL A 77 11.40 -16.75 6.70
CA VAL A 77 10.35 -17.53 6.06
C VAL A 77 9.75 -18.50 7.07
N GLY A 78 8.43 -18.55 7.14
CA GLY A 78 7.70 -19.35 8.11
C GLY A 78 7.14 -18.55 9.29
N GLU A 79 7.56 -17.29 9.46
CA GLU A 79 6.98 -16.45 10.51
C GLU A 79 5.52 -16.13 10.22
N ILE A 80 4.72 -16.08 11.27
CA ILE A 80 3.28 -15.81 11.18
C ILE A 80 3.02 -14.44 11.79
N ASP A 81 2.36 -13.58 11.00
CA ASP A 81 1.91 -12.26 11.43
C ASP A 81 0.41 -12.13 11.22
N PHE A 82 -0.23 -11.28 12.00
CA PHE A 82 -1.65 -11.02 11.88
C PHE A 82 -1.87 -9.71 11.11
N PHE A 83 -2.77 -9.76 10.13
CA PHE A 83 -3.13 -8.62 9.31
C PHE A 83 -4.64 -8.39 9.36
N TYR A 84 -5.06 -7.14 9.19
CA TYR A 84 -6.46 -6.80 9.02
C TYR A 84 -6.88 -7.06 7.58
N TYR A 85 -8.00 -7.75 7.40
CA TYR A 85 -8.51 -8.10 6.09
C TYR A 85 -9.93 -7.60 5.90
N ASP A 86 -10.14 -6.81 4.83
CA ASP A 86 -11.46 -6.38 4.40
C ASP A 86 -11.97 -7.37 3.35
N GLU A 87 -12.94 -8.19 3.71
CA GLU A 87 -13.51 -9.20 2.82
C GLU A 87 -14.28 -8.59 1.67
N LYS A 88 -14.90 -7.42 1.84
CA LYS A 88 -15.70 -6.79 0.81
C LYS A 88 -14.87 -6.27 -0.35
N LEU A 89 -13.74 -5.64 -0.05
CA LEU A 89 -12.86 -5.05 -1.05
C LEU A 89 -11.62 -5.90 -1.33
N HIS A 90 -11.42 -7.01 -0.62
CA HIS A 90 -10.26 -7.90 -0.72
C HIS A 90 -8.94 -7.14 -0.51
N ILE A 91 -8.90 -6.28 0.50
CA ILE A 91 -7.73 -5.48 0.85
C ILE A 91 -7.14 -5.96 2.17
N VAL A 92 -5.80 -6.13 2.19
CA VAL A 92 -5.04 -6.45 3.40
C VAL A 92 -4.39 -5.18 3.91
N TYR A 93 -4.53 -4.91 5.22
CA TYR A 93 -3.88 -3.78 5.90
C TYR A 93 -2.89 -4.32 6.93
N GLU A 94 -1.67 -3.80 6.93
CA GLU A 94 -0.63 -4.24 7.86
C GLU A 94 -0.90 -3.75 9.28
N ASP A 95 -0.83 -2.44 9.48
CA ASP A 95 -1.08 -1.79 10.77
C ASP A 95 -1.59 -0.38 10.55
N GLU A 96 -1.97 0.28 11.64
CA GLU A 96 -2.51 1.63 11.58
C GLU A 96 -1.45 2.64 11.12
N GLU A 97 -0.20 2.48 11.53
CA GLU A 97 0.88 3.38 11.11
C GLU A 97 1.12 3.32 9.61
N ASP A 98 1.11 2.12 9.03
CA ASP A 98 1.25 1.94 7.59
C ASP A 98 0.09 2.60 6.83
N VAL A 99 -1.13 2.45 7.32
CA VAL A 99 -2.31 3.08 6.72
C VAL A 99 -2.21 4.60 6.78
N ILE A 100 -1.80 5.15 7.92
CA ILE A 100 -1.60 6.61 8.07
C ILE A 100 -0.53 7.10 7.10
N SER A 101 0.61 6.41 7.01
CA SER A 101 1.71 6.78 6.10
C SER A 101 1.26 6.79 4.65
N LYS A 102 0.53 5.77 4.21
CA LYS A 102 0.02 5.70 2.84
C LYS A 102 -1.03 6.76 2.56
N THR A 103 -1.87 7.09 3.54
CA THR A 103 -2.87 8.14 3.41
C THR A 103 -2.20 9.51 3.27
N VAL A 104 -1.20 9.81 4.09
CA VAL A 104 -0.42 11.05 4.00
C VAL A 104 0.29 11.14 2.64
N LEU A 105 0.89 10.05 2.18
CA LEU A 105 1.50 9.98 0.86
C LEU A 105 0.46 10.27 -0.24
N GLY A 106 -0.75 9.71 -0.10
CA GLY A 106 -1.84 9.95 -1.04
C GLY A 106 -2.25 11.41 -1.12
N ILE A 107 -2.36 12.09 0.04
CA ILE A 107 -2.65 13.52 0.09
C ILE A 107 -1.55 14.32 -0.59
N SER A 108 -0.29 13.99 -0.32
CA SER A 108 0.86 14.66 -0.93
C SER A 108 0.87 14.50 -2.45
N LEU A 109 0.62 13.29 -2.95
CA LEU A 109 0.56 13.02 -4.39
C LEU A 109 -0.59 13.76 -5.06
N LEU A 110 -1.75 13.84 -4.40
CA LEU A 110 -2.90 14.58 -4.92
C LEU A 110 -2.57 16.07 -5.07
N LEU A 111 -1.96 16.66 -4.06
CA LEU A 111 -1.58 18.08 -4.09
C LEU A 111 -0.53 18.37 -5.17
N ILE A 112 0.47 17.51 -5.31
CA ILE A 112 1.50 17.63 -6.36
C ILE A 112 0.85 17.52 -7.73
N GLY A 113 -0.03 16.55 -7.94
CA GLY A 113 -0.74 16.37 -9.21
C GLY A 113 -1.59 17.56 -9.58
N LEU A 114 -2.34 18.11 -8.63
CA LEU A 114 -3.14 19.32 -8.84
C LEU A 114 -2.26 20.52 -9.18
N GLY A 115 -1.11 20.68 -8.52
CA GLY A 115 -0.15 21.73 -8.80
C GLY A 115 0.42 21.65 -10.21
N ILE A 116 0.75 20.44 -10.67
CA ILE A 116 1.26 20.20 -12.03
C ILE A 116 0.19 20.59 -13.06
N ILE A 117 -1.05 20.14 -12.87
CA ILE A 117 -2.15 20.45 -13.79
C ILE A 117 -2.43 21.95 -13.82
N TYR A 118 -2.44 22.60 -12.66
CA TYR A 118 -2.64 24.05 -12.57
C TYR A 118 -1.57 24.81 -13.37
N LYS A 119 -0.30 24.45 -13.22
CA LYS A 119 0.78 25.07 -13.98
C LYS A 119 0.65 24.85 -15.48
N CYS A 120 0.29 23.64 -15.89
CA CYS A 120 0.10 23.32 -17.30
C CYS A 120 -1.05 24.13 -17.91
N LEU A 121 -2.18 24.24 -17.20
CA LEU A 121 -3.32 25.03 -17.66
C LEU A 121 -2.99 26.52 -17.74
N LYS A 122 -2.22 27.03 -16.78
CA LYS A 122 -1.82 28.44 -16.78
C LYS A 122 -0.92 28.80 -17.96
N LEU A 123 -0.11 27.86 -18.46
CA LEU A 123 0.73 28.07 -19.64
C LEU A 123 -0.08 28.13 -20.93
N PHE A 124 -1.27 27.54 -20.97
CA PHE A 124 -2.15 27.51 -22.14
C PHE A 124 -3.21 28.61 -22.12
N ILE A 125 -3.39 29.29 -21.02
CA ILE A 125 -4.32 30.39 -20.84
C ILE A 125 -3.55 31.71 -20.70
#